data_f4542f233d01324c2df5e8b6e057556c
#
_entry.id   f4542f233d01324c2df5e8b6e057556c
#
_cell.length_a   1.000
_cell.length_b   1.000
_cell.length_c   1.000
_cell.angle_alpha   90.00
_cell.angle_beta   90.00
_cell.angle_gamma   90.00
#
_symmetry.space_group_name_H-M   'P 1'
#
loop_
_entity.id
_entity.type
_entity.pdbx_description
1 polymer ?
#
loop_
_entity_poly.entity_id
_entity_poly.type
_entity_poly.pdbx_seq_one_letter_code
_entity_poly.pdbx_strand_id
1 'polypeptide(L)'
;DLQGGSHLLLEVETNSVLKEESENLVDEIRSFLRKSKIKYTNLGSKIKGAVVTIKDLEKVDFVKKEIKKNINEDIIINSDMNKITFLFSEKFILESRNRTVEQSIEVVRKRVDESGTKEPVIQKQGLRRIIVQLPGIKDPERIRSLIGRTAKLNFHLLDPTTVELANQRGKLPPGTFKVPNANPAGYEKEFIVKKRILLTGDNLVNAAATVDPQSGKYVVAFEFDRKGAKKFAKITTENTYQRLAILLDNNVISAPQIREPITGGQ
;
A
#
# COMPACT_ATOMS: atom_id res chain seq x y z
N ASP A 1 7.05 41.30 13.81
CA ASP A 1 5.79 40.88 14.47
C ASP A 1 6.00 39.52 15.09
N LEU A 2 6.20 39.50 16.41
CA LEU A 2 6.38 38.24 17.18
C LEU A 2 5.01 37.61 17.44
N GLN A 3 4.30 37.25 16.41
CA GLN A 3 3.17 36.34 16.53
C GLN A 3 3.71 34.94 16.76
N GLY A 4 3.41 34.36 17.93
CA GLY A 4 3.81 33.00 18.25
C GLY A 4 3.43 32.01 17.12
N GLY A 5 4.31 31.08 16.79
CA GLY A 5 4.09 30.09 15.76
C GLY A 5 4.55 28.72 16.23
N SER A 6 4.06 27.68 15.60
CA SER A 6 4.49 26.31 15.83
C SER A 6 5.54 25.89 14.80
N HIS A 7 6.58 25.24 15.28
CA HIS A 7 7.68 24.67 14.48
C HIS A 7 7.69 23.16 14.68
N LEU A 8 7.41 22.39 13.61
CA LEU A 8 7.41 20.94 13.68
C LEU A 8 8.47 20.39 12.72
N LEU A 9 9.23 19.42 13.20
CA LEU A 9 10.13 18.60 12.38
C LEU A 9 9.55 17.20 12.30
N LEU A 10 9.15 16.80 11.11
CA LEU A 10 8.60 15.48 10.82
C LEU A 10 9.66 14.61 10.17
N GLU A 11 9.75 13.34 10.55
CA GLU A 11 10.57 12.34 9.88
C GLU A 11 9.69 11.39 9.11
N VAL A 12 9.99 11.19 7.82
CA VAL A 12 9.26 10.30 6.92
C VAL A 12 9.85 8.88 7.00
N GLU A 13 9.01 7.90 7.31
CA GLU A 13 9.40 6.49 7.40
C GLU A 13 9.53 5.86 6.00
N THR A 14 10.69 6.07 5.39
CA THR A 14 10.96 5.60 4.03
C THR A 14 11.30 4.10 3.93
N ASN A 15 11.67 3.45 5.03
CA ASN A 15 12.04 2.03 5.00
C ASN A 15 10.82 1.11 4.85
N SER A 16 9.67 1.53 5.36
CA SER A 16 8.41 0.81 5.19
C SER A 16 8.01 0.72 3.71
N VAL A 17 8.23 1.80 2.96
CA VAL A 17 7.97 1.86 1.51
C VAL A 17 8.91 0.92 0.75
N LEU A 18 10.21 0.91 1.07
CA LEU A 18 11.15 -0.01 0.44
C LEU A 18 10.82 -1.48 0.75
N LYS A 19 10.29 -1.76 1.93
CA LYS A 19 9.81 -3.10 2.28
C LYS A 19 8.60 -3.48 1.44
N GLU A 20 7.65 -2.58 1.28
CA GLU A 20 6.46 -2.78 0.44
C GLU A 20 6.85 -2.99 -1.03
N GLU A 21 7.76 -2.19 -1.58
CA GLU A 21 8.30 -2.39 -2.93
C GLU A 21 8.99 -3.76 -3.08
N SER A 22 9.69 -4.22 -2.04
CA SER A 22 10.31 -5.55 -2.04
C SER A 22 9.27 -6.69 -2.03
N GLU A 23 8.17 -6.53 -1.32
CA GLU A 23 7.06 -7.48 -1.31
C GLU A 23 6.33 -7.50 -2.66
N ASN A 24 6.13 -6.34 -3.27
CA ASN A 24 5.57 -6.21 -4.63
C ASN A 24 6.46 -6.91 -5.66
N LEU A 25 7.78 -6.71 -5.58
CA LEU A 25 8.75 -7.39 -6.44
C LEU A 25 8.66 -8.91 -6.31
N VAL A 26 8.53 -9.44 -5.09
CA VAL A 26 8.33 -10.88 -4.86
C VAL A 26 7.07 -11.39 -5.53
N ASP A 27 5.98 -10.63 -5.49
CA ASP A 27 4.71 -11.03 -6.11
C ASP A 27 4.78 -10.99 -7.65
N GLU A 28 5.49 -10.02 -8.21
CA GLU A 28 5.74 -9.94 -9.65
C GLU A 28 6.61 -11.12 -10.13
N ILE A 29 7.70 -11.41 -9.40
CA ILE A 29 8.56 -12.57 -9.68
C ILE A 29 7.75 -13.87 -9.58
N ARG A 30 6.92 -14.01 -8.55
CA ARG A 30 6.04 -15.18 -8.38
C ARG A 30 5.08 -15.36 -9.55
N SER A 31 4.45 -14.27 -9.96
CA SER A 31 3.53 -14.26 -11.10
C SER A 31 4.23 -14.67 -12.39
N PHE A 32 5.40 -14.12 -12.64
CA PHE A 32 6.23 -14.44 -13.80
C PHE A 32 6.64 -15.93 -13.82
N LEU A 33 7.21 -16.43 -12.70
CA LEU A 33 7.68 -17.82 -12.63
C LEU A 33 6.54 -18.83 -12.81
N ARG A 34 5.34 -18.53 -12.27
CA ARG A 34 4.15 -19.36 -12.47
C ARG A 34 3.67 -19.35 -13.91
N LYS A 35 3.59 -18.18 -14.56
CA LYS A 35 3.20 -18.06 -15.98
C LYS A 35 4.18 -18.79 -16.89
N SER A 36 5.46 -18.71 -16.59
CA SER A 36 6.52 -19.39 -17.36
C SER A 36 6.70 -20.88 -16.97
N LYS A 37 5.88 -21.41 -16.04
CA LYS A 37 5.95 -22.79 -15.52
C LYS A 37 7.35 -23.18 -15.01
N ILE A 38 8.07 -22.22 -14.41
CA ILE A 38 9.40 -22.41 -13.83
C ILE A 38 9.28 -22.83 -12.38
N LYS A 39 9.88 -23.97 -12.02
CA LYS A 39 9.90 -24.47 -10.63
C LYS A 39 10.93 -23.71 -9.81
N TYR A 40 10.53 -23.25 -8.62
CA TYR A 40 11.36 -22.47 -7.71
C TYR A 40 11.13 -22.83 -6.25
N THR A 41 12.05 -22.41 -5.40
CA THR A 41 11.97 -22.49 -3.93
C THR A 41 12.51 -21.19 -3.32
N ASN A 42 12.33 -21.00 -2.01
CA ASN A 42 12.91 -19.89 -1.24
C ASN A 42 12.66 -18.49 -1.85
N LEU A 43 11.48 -18.28 -2.46
CA LEU A 43 11.10 -16.96 -2.92
C LEU A 43 10.66 -16.11 -1.73
N GLY A 44 11.34 -15.01 -1.47
CA GLY A 44 11.06 -14.13 -0.36
C GLY A 44 11.63 -12.72 -0.56
N SER A 45 11.11 -11.76 0.23
CA SER A 45 11.58 -10.38 0.24
C SER A 45 12.85 -10.23 1.07
N LYS A 46 13.71 -9.28 0.67
CA LYS A 46 14.79 -8.69 1.45
C LYS A 46 14.49 -7.22 1.65
N ILE A 47 15.20 -6.54 2.56
CA ILE A 47 14.97 -5.12 2.90
C ILE A 47 15.00 -4.21 1.65
N LYS A 48 15.81 -4.55 0.64
CA LYS A 48 15.98 -3.76 -0.59
C LYS A 48 15.84 -4.64 -1.84
N GLY A 49 14.89 -5.58 -1.86
CA GLY A 49 14.74 -6.45 -3.01
C GLY A 49 14.15 -7.82 -2.70
N ALA A 50 14.52 -8.82 -3.49
CA ALA A 50 14.00 -10.18 -3.41
C ALA A 50 15.08 -11.24 -3.60
N VAL A 51 14.77 -12.47 -3.17
CA VAL A 51 15.62 -13.65 -3.43
C VAL A 51 14.74 -14.81 -3.88
N VAL A 52 15.26 -15.61 -4.79
CA VAL A 52 14.62 -16.86 -5.25
C VAL A 52 15.67 -17.91 -5.59
N THR A 53 15.31 -19.18 -5.44
CA THR A 53 16.13 -20.31 -5.90
C THR A 53 15.40 -21.03 -7.03
N ILE A 54 15.99 -21.05 -8.22
CA ILE A 54 15.44 -21.74 -9.39
C ILE A 54 15.89 -23.19 -9.36
N LYS A 55 14.96 -24.14 -9.58
CA LYS A 55 15.32 -25.57 -9.56
C LYS A 55 16.11 -26.03 -10.77
N ASP A 56 15.87 -25.40 -11.92
CA ASP A 56 16.49 -25.71 -13.19
C ASP A 56 17.58 -24.69 -13.52
N LEU A 57 18.84 -25.11 -13.48
CA LEU A 57 20.01 -24.26 -13.70
C LEU A 57 20.01 -23.61 -15.09
N GLU A 58 19.53 -24.30 -16.10
CA GLU A 58 19.51 -23.80 -17.50
C GLU A 58 18.56 -22.59 -17.65
N LYS A 59 17.56 -22.46 -16.76
CA LYS A 59 16.58 -21.36 -16.78
C LYS A 59 17.01 -20.13 -16.00
N VAL A 60 18.12 -20.18 -15.27
CA VAL A 60 18.60 -19.06 -14.42
C VAL A 60 18.82 -17.81 -15.25
N ASP A 61 19.56 -17.91 -16.38
CA ASP A 61 19.84 -16.74 -17.22
C ASP A 61 18.62 -16.20 -17.92
N PHE A 62 17.71 -17.06 -18.33
CA PHE A 62 16.42 -16.64 -18.86
C PHE A 62 15.62 -15.84 -17.84
N VAL A 63 15.52 -16.33 -16.61
CA VAL A 63 14.81 -15.63 -15.52
C VAL A 63 15.45 -14.26 -15.22
N LYS A 64 16.78 -14.16 -15.16
CA LYS A 64 17.49 -12.89 -14.94
C LYS A 64 17.15 -11.87 -16.03
N LYS A 65 17.23 -12.28 -17.30
CA LYS A 65 17.00 -11.42 -18.46
C LYS A 65 15.55 -10.93 -18.51
N GLU A 66 14.59 -11.83 -18.33
CA GLU A 66 13.17 -11.49 -18.43
C GLU A 66 12.70 -10.62 -17.26
N ILE A 67 13.16 -10.86 -16.05
CA ILE A 67 12.81 -10.04 -14.89
C ILE A 67 13.36 -8.62 -15.05
N LYS A 68 14.62 -8.47 -15.48
CA LYS A 68 15.21 -7.16 -15.72
C LYS A 68 14.46 -6.37 -16.79
N LYS A 69 14.05 -7.05 -17.87
CA LYS A 69 13.36 -6.42 -19.00
C LYS A 69 11.90 -6.04 -18.69
N ASN A 70 11.17 -6.93 -18.01
CA ASN A 70 9.70 -6.83 -17.95
C ASN A 70 9.18 -6.34 -16.60
N ILE A 71 9.99 -6.39 -15.55
CA ILE A 71 9.54 -6.05 -14.19
C ILE A 71 10.14 -4.72 -13.74
N ASN A 72 11.49 -4.60 -13.74
CA ASN A 72 12.14 -3.38 -13.32
C ASN A 72 13.56 -3.30 -13.88
N GLU A 73 13.87 -2.23 -14.62
CA GLU A 73 15.19 -1.98 -15.21
C GLU A 73 16.24 -1.54 -14.17
N ASP A 74 15.78 -0.95 -13.04
CA ASP A 74 16.64 -0.43 -11.97
C ASP A 74 17.00 -1.48 -10.90
N ILE A 75 17.02 -2.77 -11.30
CA ILE A 75 17.39 -3.89 -10.43
C ILE A 75 18.81 -4.36 -10.73
N ILE A 76 19.61 -4.52 -9.69
CA ILE A 76 20.90 -5.21 -9.72
C ILE A 76 20.65 -6.69 -9.44
N ILE A 77 21.10 -7.55 -10.35
CA ILE A 77 20.89 -9.00 -10.26
C ILE A 77 22.20 -9.70 -9.95
N ASN A 78 22.27 -10.35 -8.82
CA ASN A 78 23.35 -11.22 -8.41
C ASN A 78 22.86 -12.67 -8.43
N SER A 79 23.69 -13.59 -8.93
CA SER A 79 23.37 -15.01 -8.89
C SER A 79 24.56 -15.82 -8.36
N ASP A 80 24.24 -16.79 -7.52
CA ASP A 80 25.16 -17.81 -7.05
C ASP A 80 24.51 -19.16 -7.38
N MET A 81 25.06 -19.84 -8.38
CA MET A 81 24.47 -21.03 -9.01
C MET A 81 23.00 -20.78 -9.38
N ASN A 82 22.08 -21.43 -8.67
CA ASN A 82 20.63 -21.34 -8.91
C ASN A 82 19.89 -20.34 -8.00
N LYS A 83 20.61 -19.70 -7.07
CA LYS A 83 20.08 -18.67 -6.19
C LYS A 83 20.26 -17.30 -6.83
N ILE A 84 19.15 -16.64 -7.13
CA ILE A 84 19.15 -15.30 -7.70
C ILE A 84 18.72 -14.31 -6.62
N THR A 85 19.49 -13.23 -6.47
CA THR A 85 19.18 -12.10 -5.59
C THR A 85 18.96 -10.86 -6.47
N PHE A 86 17.81 -10.25 -6.31
CA PHE A 86 17.40 -9.01 -6.96
C PHE A 86 17.49 -7.89 -5.94
N LEU A 87 18.28 -6.87 -6.19
CA LEU A 87 18.45 -5.71 -5.32
C LEU A 87 18.07 -4.45 -6.09
N PHE A 88 17.35 -3.55 -5.46
CA PHE A 88 17.10 -2.22 -6.00
C PHE A 88 18.42 -1.45 -6.14
N SER A 89 18.59 -0.75 -7.25
CA SER A 89 19.74 0.14 -7.44
C SER A 89 19.72 1.31 -6.44
N GLU A 90 20.85 1.90 -6.15
CA GLU A 90 20.91 3.10 -5.30
C GLU A 90 20.09 4.25 -5.89
N LYS A 91 20.06 4.37 -7.22
CA LYS A 91 19.21 5.32 -7.93
C LYS A 91 17.73 5.10 -7.60
N PHE A 92 17.22 3.88 -7.74
CA PHE A 92 15.84 3.54 -7.42
C PHE A 92 15.50 3.85 -5.96
N ILE A 93 16.40 3.49 -5.03
CA ILE A 93 16.21 3.73 -3.60
C ILE A 93 16.12 5.24 -3.32
N LEU A 94 16.98 6.04 -3.93
CA LEU A 94 16.97 7.50 -3.77
C LEU A 94 15.70 8.12 -4.36
N GLU A 95 15.31 7.72 -5.55
CA GLU A 95 14.09 8.19 -6.21
C GLU A 95 12.83 7.79 -5.44
N SER A 96 12.77 6.55 -4.95
CA SER A 96 11.66 6.08 -4.12
C SER A 96 11.54 6.89 -2.83
N ARG A 97 12.66 7.16 -2.14
CA ARG A 97 12.69 8.01 -0.95
C ARG A 97 12.25 9.45 -1.25
N ASN A 98 12.75 10.05 -2.31
CA ASN A 98 12.38 11.40 -2.70
C ASN A 98 10.88 11.50 -2.97
N ARG A 99 10.33 10.58 -3.76
CA ARG A 99 8.90 10.50 -4.06
C ARG A 99 8.06 10.36 -2.80
N THR A 100 8.47 9.50 -1.87
CA THR A 100 7.78 9.31 -0.59
C THR A 100 7.75 10.60 0.25
N VAL A 101 8.87 11.34 0.29
CA VAL A 101 8.92 12.61 1.02
C VAL A 101 8.05 13.67 0.35
N GLU A 102 8.06 13.77 -0.98
CA GLU A 102 7.21 14.69 -1.73
C GLU A 102 5.72 14.40 -1.53
N GLN A 103 5.32 13.14 -1.60
CA GLN A 103 3.94 12.71 -1.27
C GLN A 103 3.56 13.05 0.17
N SER A 104 4.49 12.84 1.13
CA SER A 104 4.26 13.20 2.52
C SER A 104 4.07 14.72 2.70
N ILE A 105 4.81 15.55 1.97
CA ILE A 105 4.64 17.00 1.97
C ILE A 105 3.23 17.38 1.50
N GLU A 106 2.75 16.77 0.42
CA GLU A 106 1.40 17.05 -0.10
C GLU A 106 0.30 16.62 0.90
N VAL A 107 0.49 15.47 1.56
CA VAL A 107 -0.44 15.03 2.62
C VAL A 107 -0.44 16.00 3.79
N VAL A 108 0.74 16.42 4.26
CA VAL A 108 0.87 17.40 5.35
C VAL A 108 0.23 18.73 4.96
N ARG A 109 0.46 19.20 3.73
CA ARG A 109 -0.13 20.45 3.21
C ARG A 109 -1.65 20.40 3.27
N LYS A 110 -2.27 19.37 2.70
CA LYS A 110 -3.73 19.20 2.73
C LYS A 110 -4.29 19.24 4.15
N ARG A 111 -3.67 18.55 5.10
CA ARG A 111 -4.11 18.54 6.50
C ARG A 111 -3.95 19.88 7.21
N VAL A 112 -2.89 20.60 6.89
CA VAL A 112 -2.65 21.94 7.45
C VAL A 112 -3.65 22.94 6.87
N ASP A 113 -3.94 22.86 5.57
CA ASP A 113 -4.95 23.70 4.90
C ASP A 113 -6.35 23.48 5.50
N GLU A 114 -6.74 22.22 5.75
CA GLU A 114 -7.99 21.86 6.45
C GLU A 114 -8.09 22.45 7.86
N SER A 115 -6.97 22.72 8.51
CA SER A 115 -6.95 23.35 9.83
C SER A 115 -7.23 24.86 9.82
N GLY A 116 -7.29 25.47 8.63
CA GLY A 116 -7.50 26.92 8.45
C GLY A 116 -6.27 27.77 8.75
N THR A 117 -5.09 27.17 8.79
CA THR A 117 -3.83 27.88 9.02
C THR A 117 -3.47 28.76 7.84
N LYS A 118 -3.21 30.05 8.08
CA LYS A 118 -2.80 30.98 7.04
C LYS A 118 -1.30 30.86 6.77
N GLU A 119 -0.93 30.77 5.49
CA GLU A 119 0.45 30.80 5.00
C GLU A 119 1.43 29.82 5.69
N PRO A 120 1.12 28.50 5.70
CA PRO A 120 2.02 27.53 6.25
C PRO A 120 3.28 27.41 5.40
N VAL A 121 4.46 27.32 6.02
CA VAL A 121 5.70 26.99 5.31
C VAL A 121 5.98 25.51 5.52
N ILE A 122 5.94 24.73 4.43
CA ILE A 122 6.19 23.29 4.44
C ILE A 122 7.32 23.01 3.46
N GLN A 123 8.46 22.56 3.97
CA GLN A 123 9.67 22.37 3.19
C GLN A 123 10.35 21.04 3.49
N LYS A 124 10.95 20.46 2.46
CA LYS A 124 11.82 19.29 2.60
C LYS A 124 13.14 19.71 3.29
N GLN A 125 13.58 18.91 4.26
CA GLN A 125 14.87 19.05 4.90
C GLN A 125 15.68 17.75 4.78
N GLY A 126 16.73 17.77 3.95
CA GLY A 126 17.53 16.57 3.66
C GLY A 126 16.72 15.47 3.00
N LEU A 127 17.06 14.19 3.27
CA LEU A 127 16.51 13.04 2.55
C LEU A 127 15.21 12.48 3.15
N ARG A 128 14.90 12.79 4.42
CA ARG A 128 13.78 12.12 5.14
C ARG A 128 12.98 13.04 6.04
N ARG A 129 13.27 14.35 6.06
CA ARG A 129 12.61 15.27 7.01
C ARG A 129 11.80 16.31 6.27
N ILE A 130 10.78 16.79 6.96
CA ILE A 130 9.89 17.87 6.53
C ILE A 130 9.83 18.88 7.67
N ILE A 131 10.13 20.13 7.39
CA ILE A 131 9.91 21.24 8.29
C ILE A 131 8.52 21.80 8.01
N VAL A 132 7.74 21.99 9.06
CA VAL A 132 6.42 22.64 9.02
C VAL A 132 6.43 23.82 9.97
N GLN A 133 6.25 25.02 9.43
CA GLN A 133 6.15 26.27 10.22
C GLN A 133 4.73 26.82 10.08
N LEU A 134 4.09 27.06 11.19
CA LEU A 134 2.68 27.43 11.26
C LEU A 134 2.54 28.72 12.06
N PRO A 135 2.55 29.89 11.39
CA PRO A 135 2.43 31.18 12.04
C PRO A 135 1.06 31.32 12.73
N GLY A 136 1.05 31.94 13.92
CA GLY A 136 -0.19 32.30 14.61
C GLY A 136 -1.01 31.16 15.20
N ILE A 137 -0.49 29.92 15.22
CA ILE A 137 -1.19 28.79 15.83
C ILE A 137 -1.13 28.86 17.35
N LYS A 138 -2.30 28.86 17.97
CA LYS A 138 -2.47 28.87 19.44
C LYS A 138 -2.44 27.46 20.07
N ASP A 139 -2.74 26.42 19.29
CA ASP A 139 -2.78 25.02 19.76
C ASP A 139 -1.93 24.09 18.86
N PRO A 140 -0.62 23.98 19.19
CA PRO A 140 0.30 23.11 18.46
C PRO A 140 -0.06 21.62 18.57
N GLU A 141 -0.67 21.17 19.67
CA GLU A 141 -1.00 19.77 19.89
C GLU A 141 -2.15 19.31 18.98
N ARG A 142 -3.11 20.18 18.72
CA ARG A 142 -4.17 19.91 17.74
C ARG A 142 -3.59 19.66 16.36
N ILE A 143 -2.63 20.50 15.93
CA ILE A 143 -1.97 20.32 14.62
C ILE A 143 -1.11 19.06 14.60
N ARG A 144 -0.35 18.78 15.67
CA ARG A 144 0.41 17.55 15.81
C ARG A 144 -0.50 16.32 15.68
N SER A 145 -1.66 16.34 16.32
CA SER A 145 -2.64 15.25 16.23
C SER A 145 -3.23 15.09 14.82
N LEU A 146 -3.49 16.20 14.12
CA LEU A 146 -3.98 16.18 12.72
C LEU A 146 -2.93 15.64 11.75
N ILE A 147 -1.68 16.10 11.87
CA ILE A 147 -0.58 15.66 11.02
C ILE A 147 -0.19 14.22 11.33
N GLY A 148 -0.18 13.84 12.62
CA GLY A 148 0.25 12.53 13.09
C GLY A 148 -0.76 11.38 12.84
N ARG A 149 -1.99 11.67 12.44
CA ARG A 149 -2.96 10.63 12.07
C ARG A 149 -2.52 10.02 10.75
N THR A 150 -2.04 8.80 10.80
CA THR A 150 -1.79 8.01 9.60
C THR A 150 -3.12 7.44 9.13
N ALA A 151 -3.71 7.97 8.08
CA ALA A 151 -4.89 7.36 7.46
C ALA A 151 -4.45 6.45 6.31
N LYS A 152 -3.84 5.32 6.65
CA LYS A 152 -3.33 4.37 5.65
C LYS A 152 -4.47 3.51 5.14
N LEU A 153 -4.94 3.81 3.92
CA LEU A 153 -5.99 3.06 3.25
C LEU A 153 -5.37 1.95 2.39
N ASN A 154 -5.75 0.72 2.65
CA ASN A 154 -5.28 -0.45 1.91
C ASN A 154 -6.46 -1.31 1.46
N PHE A 155 -6.33 -1.90 0.27
CA PHE A 155 -7.30 -2.83 -0.29
C PHE A 155 -6.71 -4.24 -0.30
N HIS A 156 -7.42 -5.19 0.32
CA HIS A 156 -7.03 -6.59 0.42
C HIS A 156 -8.17 -7.49 -0.05
N LEU A 157 -7.87 -8.73 -0.43
CA LEU A 157 -8.93 -9.75 -0.55
C LEU A 157 -9.23 -10.33 0.82
N LEU A 158 -10.51 -10.52 1.10
CA LEU A 158 -10.95 -11.34 2.22
C LEU A 158 -10.62 -12.81 1.93
N ASP A 159 -10.17 -13.54 2.95
CA ASP A 159 -10.11 -14.99 2.87
C ASP A 159 -11.50 -15.57 3.14
N PRO A 160 -11.95 -16.61 2.43
CA PRO A 160 -13.25 -17.22 2.68
C PRO A 160 -13.34 -17.96 4.02
N THR A 161 -12.22 -18.20 4.70
CA THR A 161 -12.20 -18.84 6.00
C THR A 161 -12.74 -17.90 7.06
N THR A 162 -13.74 -18.35 7.82
CA THR A 162 -14.24 -17.57 8.95
C THR A 162 -13.26 -17.59 10.13
N VAL A 163 -13.36 -16.58 11.00
CA VAL A 163 -12.51 -16.49 12.20
C VAL A 163 -12.75 -17.68 13.14
N GLU A 164 -14.00 -18.11 13.27
CA GLU A 164 -14.39 -19.28 14.08
C GLU A 164 -13.73 -20.56 13.57
N LEU A 165 -13.75 -20.78 12.25
CA LEU A 165 -13.12 -21.96 11.64
C LEU A 165 -11.57 -21.92 11.78
N ALA A 166 -10.97 -20.75 11.67
CA ALA A 166 -9.53 -20.60 11.90
C ALA A 166 -9.14 -20.85 13.37
N ASN A 167 -9.97 -20.38 14.31
CA ASN A 167 -9.80 -20.63 15.74
C ASN A 167 -9.94 -22.12 16.07
N GLN A 168 -10.92 -22.82 15.51
CA GLN A 168 -11.07 -24.26 15.66
C GLN A 168 -9.86 -25.06 15.13
N ARG A 169 -9.27 -24.60 14.03
CA ARG A 169 -8.07 -25.21 13.44
C ARG A 169 -6.77 -24.84 14.16
N GLY A 170 -6.81 -23.90 15.09
CA GLY A 170 -5.64 -23.39 15.82
C GLY A 170 -4.59 -22.67 14.96
N LYS A 171 -4.91 -22.34 13.69
CA LYS A 171 -4.01 -21.65 12.76
C LYS A 171 -4.75 -20.90 11.68
N LEU A 172 -4.14 -19.80 11.24
CA LEU A 172 -4.61 -19.03 10.08
C LEU A 172 -4.18 -19.70 8.76
N PRO A 173 -4.95 -19.49 7.67
CA PRO A 173 -4.51 -19.88 6.34
C PRO A 173 -3.16 -19.23 5.99
N PRO A 174 -2.28 -19.92 5.27
CA PRO A 174 -1.00 -19.34 4.85
C PRO A 174 -1.17 -18.05 4.05
N GLY A 175 -0.38 -17.01 4.37
CA GLY A 175 -0.43 -15.74 3.67
C GLY A 175 -1.61 -14.84 4.05
N THR A 176 -2.24 -15.09 5.20
CA THR A 176 -3.31 -14.27 5.76
C THR A 176 -2.97 -13.69 7.12
N PHE A 177 -3.76 -12.75 7.61
CA PHE A 177 -3.71 -12.20 8.96
C PHE A 177 -5.10 -11.78 9.41
N LYS A 178 -5.32 -11.68 10.72
CA LYS A 178 -6.56 -11.15 11.30
C LYS A 178 -6.54 -9.65 11.39
N VAL A 179 -7.69 -9.04 11.16
CA VAL A 179 -7.91 -7.60 11.34
C VAL A 179 -9.25 -7.35 12.00
N PRO A 180 -9.34 -6.39 12.93
CA PRO A 180 -10.60 -6.03 13.57
C PRO A 180 -11.52 -5.29 12.59
N ASN A 181 -12.83 -5.40 12.86
CA ASN A 181 -13.84 -4.58 12.21
C ASN A 181 -13.87 -3.19 12.89
N ALA A 182 -13.78 -2.13 12.10
CA ALA A 182 -13.93 -0.76 12.63
C ALA A 182 -15.33 -0.47 13.19
N ASN A 183 -16.35 -1.24 12.76
CA ASN A 183 -17.71 -1.15 13.29
C ASN A 183 -17.91 -2.21 14.38
N PRO A 184 -17.89 -1.85 15.68
CA PRO A 184 -18.03 -2.80 16.78
C PRO A 184 -19.47 -3.40 16.89
N ALA A 185 -20.46 -2.76 16.27
CA ALA A 185 -21.84 -3.24 16.19
C ALA A 185 -22.08 -4.21 15.03
N GLY A 186 -21.07 -4.46 14.17
CA GLY A 186 -21.16 -5.41 13.09
C GLY A 186 -21.22 -6.86 13.57
N TYR A 187 -21.89 -7.73 12.80
CA TYR A 187 -21.95 -9.17 13.10
C TYR A 187 -20.55 -9.82 13.14
N GLU A 188 -19.67 -9.44 12.20
CA GLU A 188 -18.29 -9.92 12.13
C GLU A 188 -17.40 -8.94 12.92
N LYS A 189 -16.84 -9.38 14.05
CA LYS A 189 -15.93 -8.56 14.88
C LYS A 189 -14.53 -8.48 14.31
N GLU A 190 -14.09 -9.51 13.62
CA GLU A 190 -12.77 -9.65 13.00
C GLU A 190 -12.92 -10.27 11.61
N PHE A 191 -11.95 -10.00 10.75
CA PHE A 191 -11.85 -10.57 9.42
C PHE A 191 -10.49 -11.23 9.22
N ILE A 192 -10.44 -12.27 8.37
CA ILE A 192 -9.19 -12.84 7.86
C ILE A 192 -8.96 -12.30 6.46
N VAL A 193 -7.87 -11.56 6.27
CA VAL A 193 -7.53 -10.95 4.99
C VAL A 193 -6.21 -11.49 4.45
N LYS A 194 -6.07 -11.54 3.13
CA LYS A 194 -4.80 -11.91 2.49
C LYS A 194 -3.77 -10.82 2.73
N LYS A 195 -2.51 -11.18 3.04
CA LYS A 195 -1.42 -10.22 3.30
C LYS A 195 -1.12 -9.31 2.12
N ARG A 196 -1.36 -9.77 0.90
CA ARG A 196 -1.11 -9.01 -0.32
C ARG A 196 -2.00 -7.77 -0.35
N ILE A 197 -1.37 -6.59 -0.39
CA ILE A 197 -2.03 -5.32 -0.68
C ILE A 197 -2.28 -5.27 -2.19
N LEU A 198 -3.53 -5.10 -2.58
CA LEU A 198 -3.93 -5.01 -3.98
C LEU A 198 -3.81 -3.58 -4.51
N LEU A 199 -4.20 -2.61 -3.69
CA LEU A 199 -4.20 -1.20 -4.00
C LEU A 199 -4.03 -0.41 -2.69
N THR A 200 -3.38 0.75 -2.77
CA THR A 200 -3.20 1.66 -1.63
C THR A 200 -3.96 2.96 -1.86
N GLY A 201 -4.17 3.73 -0.79
CA GLY A 201 -4.76 5.05 -0.86
C GLY A 201 -3.96 6.06 -1.68
N ASP A 202 -2.69 5.79 -1.98
CA ASP A 202 -1.85 6.67 -2.81
C ASP A 202 -2.37 6.80 -4.25
N ASN A 203 -3.14 5.83 -4.71
CA ASN A 203 -3.81 5.86 -6.02
C ASN A 203 -5.18 6.53 -5.98
N LEU A 204 -5.64 6.99 -4.81
CA LEU A 204 -6.93 7.64 -4.63
C LEU A 204 -6.81 9.14 -4.94
N VAL A 205 -7.62 9.63 -5.86
CA VAL A 205 -7.72 11.06 -6.20
C VAL A 205 -8.79 11.71 -5.32
N ASN A 206 -9.91 11.00 -5.13
CA ASN A 206 -11.04 11.49 -4.38
C ASN A 206 -11.78 10.35 -3.67
N ALA A 207 -12.39 10.66 -2.53
CA ALA A 207 -13.32 9.79 -1.83
C ALA A 207 -14.45 10.64 -1.24
N ALA A 208 -15.68 10.37 -1.64
CA ALA A 208 -16.84 11.14 -1.22
C ALA A 208 -17.97 10.23 -0.74
N ALA A 209 -18.62 10.63 0.34
CA ALA A 209 -19.88 10.02 0.72
C ALA A 209 -20.98 10.49 -0.24
N THR A 210 -21.69 9.56 -0.83
CA THR A 210 -22.83 9.83 -1.73
C THR A 210 -23.99 8.91 -1.37
N VAL A 211 -25.16 9.18 -1.93
CA VAL A 211 -26.34 8.32 -1.78
C VAL A 211 -26.50 7.50 -3.06
N ASP A 212 -26.52 6.20 -2.90
CA ASP A 212 -26.81 5.30 -4.01
C ASP A 212 -28.26 5.53 -4.51
N PRO A 213 -28.46 5.94 -5.77
CA PRO A 213 -29.77 6.25 -6.30
C PRO A 213 -30.77 5.08 -6.30
N GLN A 214 -30.24 3.84 -6.34
CA GLN A 214 -31.07 2.64 -6.41
C GLN A 214 -31.54 2.16 -5.02
N SER A 215 -30.64 2.23 -4.03
CA SER A 215 -30.92 1.72 -2.69
C SER A 215 -31.27 2.80 -1.66
N GLY A 216 -31.03 4.08 -1.97
CA GLY A 216 -31.18 5.21 -1.04
C GLY A 216 -30.21 5.18 0.14
N LYS A 217 -29.19 4.31 0.11
CA LYS A 217 -28.21 4.15 1.20
C LYS A 217 -26.97 5.03 0.94
N TYR A 218 -26.36 5.48 2.03
CA TYR A 218 -25.06 6.13 1.94
C TYR A 218 -23.99 5.12 1.54
N VAL A 219 -23.23 5.48 0.51
CA VAL A 219 -22.08 4.73 0.01
C VAL A 219 -20.89 5.65 -0.10
N VAL A 220 -19.70 5.08 -0.13
CA VAL A 220 -18.47 5.85 -0.40
C VAL A 220 -18.05 5.59 -1.84
N ALA A 221 -18.06 6.64 -2.65
CA ALA A 221 -17.52 6.62 -3.99
C ALA A 221 -16.02 6.93 -3.95
N PHE A 222 -15.22 6.09 -4.60
CA PHE A 222 -13.78 6.27 -4.75
C PHE A 222 -13.47 6.64 -6.19
N GLU A 223 -12.56 7.59 -6.37
CA GLU A 223 -12.00 7.94 -7.66
C GLU A 223 -10.49 7.70 -7.63
N PHE A 224 -10.00 6.86 -8.53
CA PHE A 224 -8.58 6.51 -8.62
C PHE A 224 -7.88 7.27 -9.74
N ASP A 225 -6.58 7.50 -9.58
CA ASP A 225 -5.72 7.98 -10.66
C ASP A 225 -5.68 6.95 -11.81
N ARG A 226 -5.10 7.32 -12.95
CA ARG A 226 -5.03 6.46 -14.14
C ARG A 226 -4.35 5.10 -13.88
N LYS A 227 -3.36 5.05 -12.97
CA LYS A 227 -2.66 3.80 -12.60
C LYS A 227 -3.52 2.95 -11.68
N GLY A 228 -4.13 3.58 -10.68
CA GLY A 228 -5.06 2.96 -9.75
C GLY A 228 -6.27 2.38 -10.45
N ALA A 229 -6.91 3.14 -11.35
CA ALA A 229 -8.04 2.70 -12.15
C ALA A 229 -7.72 1.43 -12.96
N LYS A 230 -6.56 1.38 -13.63
CA LYS A 230 -6.10 0.18 -14.36
C LYS A 230 -5.85 -1.01 -13.43
N LYS A 231 -5.23 -0.78 -12.27
CA LYS A 231 -5.02 -1.83 -11.27
C LYS A 231 -6.34 -2.33 -10.71
N PHE A 232 -7.26 -1.41 -10.37
CA PHE A 232 -8.56 -1.73 -9.81
C PHE A 232 -9.43 -2.52 -10.79
N ALA A 233 -9.46 -2.11 -12.06
CA ALA A 233 -10.13 -2.85 -13.14
C ALA A 233 -9.61 -4.30 -13.23
N LYS A 234 -8.29 -4.48 -13.22
CA LYS A 234 -7.68 -5.81 -13.23
C LYS A 234 -8.04 -6.64 -11.99
N ILE A 235 -7.94 -6.01 -10.80
CA ILE A 235 -8.27 -6.66 -9.52
C ILE A 235 -9.72 -7.13 -9.51
N THR A 236 -10.66 -6.28 -9.90
CA THR A 236 -12.09 -6.61 -9.89
C THR A 236 -12.45 -7.66 -10.95
N THR A 237 -11.80 -7.63 -12.12
CA THR A 237 -11.94 -8.67 -13.15
C THR A 237 -11.43 -10.04 -12.69
N GLU A 238 -10.25 -10.09 -12.07
CA GLU A 238 -9.63 -11.35 -11.63
C GLU A 238 -10.31 -11.95 -10.37
N ASN A 239 -11.07 -11.14 -9.61
CA ASN A 239 -11.63 -11.51 -8.31
C ASN A 239 -13.14 -11.27 -8.21
N THR A 240 -13.87 -11.36 -9.32
CA THR A 240 -15.34 -11.26 -9.33
C THR A 240 -15.93 -12.30 -8.38
N TYR A 241 -16.97 -11.91 -7.64
CA TYR A 241 -17.66 -12.64 -6.57
C TYR A 241 -16.84 -12.85 -5.28
N GLN A 242 -15.58 -12.41 -5.21
CA GLN A 242 -14.84 -12.38 -3.95
C GLN A 242 -15.15 -11.09 -3.16
N ARG A 243 -14.91 -11.12 -1.84
CA ARG A 243 -15.04 -9.93 -0.99
C ARG A 243 -13.74 -9.16 -0.97
N LEU A 244 -13.85 -7.84 -1.18
CA LEU A 244 -12.74 -6.89 -1.09
C LEU A 244 -12.78 -6.23 0.29
N ALA A 245 -11.73 -6.39 1.08
CA ALA A 245 -11.60 -5.73 2.37
C ALA A 245 -10.90 -4.36 2.18
N ILE A 246 -11.56 -3.30 2.62
CA ILE A 246 -11.03 -1.94 2.66
C ILE A 246 -10.61 -1.65 4.09
N LEU A 247 -9.30 -1.49 4.29
CA LEU A 247 -8.69 -1.27 5.60
C LEU A 247 -8.25 0.19 5.75
N LEU A 248 -8.59 0.79 6.88
CA LEU A 248 -8.06 2.07 7.32
C LEU A 248 -7.29 1.84 8.62
N ASP A 249 -6.00 2.15 8.64
CA ASP A 249 -5.12 1.94 9.80
C ASP A 249 -5.26 0.53 10.42
N ASN A 250 -5.23 -0.49 9.56
CA ASN A 250 -5.39 -1.90 9.92
C ASN A 250 -6.75 -2.30 10.53
N ASN A 251 -7.78 -1.48 10.37
CA ASN A 251 -9.17 -1.82 10.72
C ASN A 251 -9.99 -1.93 9.45
N VAL A 252 -10.82 -2.96 9.33
CA VAL A 252 -11.73 -3.11 8.18
C VAL A 252 -12.88 -2.11 8.34
N ILE A 253 -12.96 -1.14 7.43
CA ILE A 253 -14.07 -0.17 7.39
C ILE A 253 -15.21 -0.65 6.49
N SER A 254 -14.92 -1.49 5.51
CA SER A 254 -15.90 -2.08 4.59
C SER A 254 -15.37 -3.37 3.98
N ALA A 255 -16.25 -4.30 3.68
CA ALA A 255 -15.89 -5.57 3.02
C ALA A 255 -16.93 -5.96 1.96
N PRO A 256 -17.11 -5.15 0.89
CA PRO A 256 -18.08 -5.41 -0.16
C PRO A 256 -17.70 -6.62 -1.01
N GLN A 257 -18.70 -7.24 -1.62
CA GLN A 257 -18.51 -8.24 -2.66
C GLN A 257 -18.32 -7.56 -4.01
N ILE A 258 -17.33 -7.99 -4.76
CA ILE A 258 -17.11 -7.57 -6.15
C ILE A 258 -18.17 -8.27 -7.00
N ARG A 259 -19.17 -7.54 -7.47
CA ARG A 259 -20.29 -8.10 -8.26
C ARG A 259 -19.92 -8.25 -9.73
N GLU A 260 -19.17 -7.30 -10.25
CA GLU A 260 -18.75 -7.20 -11.64
C GLU A 260 -17.41 -6.49 -11.78
N PRO A 261 -16.70 -6.62 -12.91
CA PRO A 261 -15.51 -5.85 -13.19
C PRO A 261 -15.78 -4.35 -13.22
N ILE A 262 -15.02 -3.56 -12.46
CA ILE A 262 -15.12 -2.11 -12.39
C ILE A 262 -14.03 -1.49 -13.26
N THR A 263 -14.37 -1.11 -14.49
CA THR A 263 -13.39 -0.63 -15.48
C THR A 263 -13.23 0.90 -15.49
N GLY A 264 -14.16 1.64 -14.91
CA GLY A 264 -14.20 3.11 -14.95
C GLY A 264 -13.33 3.80 -13.88
N GLY A 265 -12.76 3.08 -12.91
CA GLY A 265 -11.97 3.67 -11.83
C GLY A 265 -12.81 4.39 -10.76
N GLN A 266 -14.10 4.14 -10.74
CA GLN A 266 -15.07 4.66 -9.78
C GLN A 266 -15.86 3.52 -9.16
#